data_916c111e8b7a97fed276af0834772541
#
_entry.id   916c111e8b7a97fed276af0834772541
#
_cell.length_a   1.000
_cell.length_b   1.000
_cell.length_c   1.000
_cell.angle_alpha   90.00
_cell.angle_beta   90.00
_cell.angle_gamma   90.00
#
_symmetry.space_group_name_H-M   'P 1'
#
loop_
_entity.id
_entity.type
_entity.pdbx_description
1 polymer ?
#
loop_
_entity_poly.entity_id
_entity_poly.type
_entity_poly.pdbx_seq_one_letter_code
_entity_poly.pdbx_strand_id
1 'polypeptide(L)'
;MFEHYLNIFITTVFIENIALSVFLGMCTFIAISKKIDAAFGLGIAVIVVCLITVPLNNLIYNSILKEGALAWAGLPDANLEFVGLISYIGVIAAAVQILEMFLDRFVPALYNALGVFLPLITVNCAILGASLFMIEKDLRFGESVVYGLGAGVGWAMAIVVLAGIREKLKYSDIPDGLQGLGMTFLIVGLMSFGFMSFGGISL
;
A
#
# COMPACT_ATOMS: atom_id res chain seq x y z
N MET A 1 -20.45 -4.07 15.46
CA MET A 1 -19.52 -4.86 14.63
C MET A 1 -19.35 -4.23 13.23
N PHE A 2 -20.42 -4.03 12.46
CA PHE A 2 -20.34 -3.39 11.13
C PHE A 2 -19.79 -1.96 11.20
N GLU A 3 -20.23 -1.15 12.13
CA GLU A 3 -19.74 0.22 12.36
C GLU A 3 -18.24 0.25 12.65
N HIS A 4 -17.72 -0.70 13.41
CA HIS A 4 -16.31 -0.82 13.74
C HIS A 4 -15.45 -1.08 12.47
N TYR A 5 -15.87 -2.02 11.62
CA TYR A 5 -15.16 -2.29 10.37
C TYR A 5 -15.25 -1.13 9.38
N LEU A 6 -16.40 -0.45 9.31
CA LEU A 6 -16.59 0.73 8.48
C LEU A 6 -15.69 1.88 8.95
N ASN A 7 -15.58 2.06 10.27
CA ASN A 7 -14.68 3.06 10.84
C ASN A 7 -13.21 2.76 10.49
N ILE A 8 -12.74 1.52 10.67
CA ILE A 8 -11.38 1.12 10.27
C ILE A 8 -11.15 1.43 8.79
N PHE A 9 -12.09 1.09 7.92
CA PHE A 9 -11.97 1.32 6.49
C PHE A 9 -11.86 2.82 6.15
N ILE A 10 -12.79 3.64 6.65
CA ILE A 10 -12.82 5.08 6.38
C ILE A 10 -11.56 5.77 6.95
N THR A 11 -11.17 5.42 8.17
CA THR A 11 -9.96 5.95 8.81
C THR A 11 -8.72 5.63 7.98
N THR A 12 -8.59 4.40 7.52
CA THR A 12 -7.42 3.95 6.72
C THR A 12 -7.38 4.59 5.34
N VAL A 13 -8.54 4.81 4.70
CA VAL A 13 -8.58 5.43 3.36
C VAL A 13 -8.29 6.92 3.40
N PHE A 14 -8.89 7.65 4.35
CA PHE A 14 -8.87 9.12 4.35
C PHE A 14 -7.95 9.73 5.41
N ILE A 15 -7.99 9.25 6.65
CA ILE A 15 -7.26 9.87 7.77
C ILE A 15 -5.81 9.36 7.80
N GLU A 16 -5.64 8.04 7.77
CA GLU A 16 -4.34 7.38 7.81
C GLU A 16 -3.92 6.89 6.41
N ASN A 17 -4.11 7.72 5.40
CA ASN A 17 -3.72 7.36 4.04
C ASN A 17 -2.22 7.14 3.96
N ILE A 18 -1.79 5.90 3.68
CA ILE A 18 -0.38 5.50 3.68
C ILE A 18 0.46 6.31 2.69
N ALA A 19 -0.11 6.72 1.55
CA ALA A 19 0.61 7.52 0.56
C ALA A 19 0.78 8.98 1.00
N LEU A 20 -0.26 9.62 1.54
CA LEU A 20 -0.30 11.06 1.76
C LEU A 20 -0.02 11.45 3.22
N SER A 21 -0.31 10.57 4.19
CA SER A 21 -0.04 10.83 5.61
C SER A 21 1.38 10.43 6.01
N VAL A 22 1.85 9.28 5.53
CA VAL A 22 3.15 8.69 5.94
C VAL A 22 4.19 8.71 4.81
N PHE A 23 3.80 9.12 3.59
CA PHE A 23 4.64 9.17 2.39
C PHE A 23 5.29 7.84 2.01
N LEU A 24 4.62 6.71 2.27
CA LEU A 24 5.10 5.40 1.89
C LEU A 24 4.68 5.02 0.45
N GLY A 25 5.59 4.32 -0.24
CA GLY A 25 5.37 3.92 -1.63
C GLY A 25 5.59 5.02 -2.66
N MET A 26 6.30 6.11 -2.29
CA MET A 26 6.54 7.25 -3.15
C MET A 26 7.33 6.95 -4.41
N CYS A 27 8.21 5.95 -4.41
CA CYS A 27 8.99 5.54 -5.58
C CYS A 27 8.07 5.11 -6.74
N THR A 28 7.11 4.22 -6.49
CA THR A 28 6.12 3.79 -7.49
C THR A 28 5.07 4.87 -7.76
N PHE A 29 4.67 5.60 -6.73
CA PHE A 29 3.70 6.69 -6.79
C PHE A 29 4.12 7.79 -7.79
N ILE A 30 5.36 8.26 -7.72
CA ILE A 30 5.89 9.29 -8.60
C ILE A 30 6.21 8.74 -10.00
N ALA A 31 6.78 7.53 -10.08
CA ALA A 31 7.21 6.93 -11.34
C ALA A 31 6.03 6.69 -12.30
N ILE A 32 4.89 6.20 -11.78
CA ILE A 32 3.77 5.72 -12.59
C ILE A 32 2.67 6.77 -12.77
N SER A 33 2.60 7.78 -11.92
CA SER A 33 1.58 8.84 -12.01
C SER A 33 1.68 9.76 -13.26
N LYS A 34 2.51 9.39 -14.25
CA LYS A 34 2.63 10.12 -15.52
C LYS A 34 1.47 9.87 -16.49
N LYS A 35 0.77 8.75 -16.36
CA LYS A 35 -0.38 8.34 -17.19
C LYS A 35 -1.48 7.78 -16.28
N ILE A 36 -2.73 8.22 -16.50
CA ILE A 36 -3.88 7.79 -15.69
C ILE A 36 -4.14 6.29 -15.84
N ASP A 37 -4.06 5.75 -17.06
CA ASP A 37 -4.32 4.32 -17.30
C ASP A 37 -3.34 3.42 -16.54
N ALA A 38 -2.06 3.77 -16.53
CA ALA A 38 -1.03 3.03 -15.79
C ALA A 38 -1.21 3.17 -14.27
N ALA A 39 -1.58 4.37 -13.79
CA ALA A 39 -1.85 4.63 -12.39
C ALA A 39 -3.06 3.85 -11.88
N PHE A 40 -4.12 3.76 -12.68
CA PHE A 40 -5.32 3.00 -12.37
C PHE A 40 -5.04 1.49 -12.31
N GLY A 41 -4.34 0.95 -13.33
CA GLY A 41 -3.95 -0.46 -13.36
C GLY A 41 -3.07 -0.87 -12.17
N LEU A 42 -2.07 -0.02 -11.84
CA LEU A 42 -1.23 -0.25 -10.67
C LEU A 42 -2.03 -0.14 -9.36
N GLY A 43 -2.94 0.82 -9.27
CA GLY A 43 -3.81 0.98 -8.11
C GLY A 43 -4.60 -0.29 -7.80
N ILE A 44 -5.20 -0.90 -8.82
CA ILE A 44 -5.92 -2.19 -8.67
C ILE A 44 -4.96 -3.29 -8.23
N ALA A 45 -3.77 -3.38 -8.81
CA ALA A 45 -2.78 -4.39 -8.43
C ALA A 45 -2.37 -4.24 -6.96
N VAL A 46 -2.13 -3.01 -6.48
CA VAL A 46 -1.81 -2.73 -5.08
C VAL A 46 -2.96 -3.10 -4.14
N ILE A 47 -4.22 -2.81 -4.51
CA ILE A 47 -5.39 -3.23 -3.73
C ILE A 47 -5.42 -4.75 -3.55
N VAL A 48 -5.26 -5.50 -4.64
CA VAL A 48 -5.28 -6.97 -4.62
C VAL A 48 -4.11 -7.51 -3.77
N VAL A 49 -2.92 -6.97 -3.94
CA VAL A 49 -1.74 -7.40 -3.16
C VAL A 49 -1.93 -7.09 -1.68
N CYS A 50 -2.36 -5.88 -1.30
CA CYS A 50 -2.63 -5.54 0.11
C CYS A 50 -3.71 -6.42 0.72
N LEU A 51 -4.78 -6.72 -0.02
CA LEU A 51 -5.87 -7.58 0.44
C LEU A 51 -5.42 -9.00 0.75
N ILE A 52 -4.40 -9.50 0.05
CA ILE A 52 -3.84 -10.84 0.28
C ILE A 52 -2.73 -10.81 1.33
N THR A 53 -1.79 -9.86 1.21
CA THR A 53 -0.56 -9.88 2.01
C THR A 53 -0.75 -9.43 3.45
N VAL A 54 -1.62 -8.44 3.70
CA VAL A 54 -1.83 -7.93 5.07
C VAL A 54 -2.44 -9.01 5.98
N PRO A 55 -3.56 -9.68 5.63
CA PRO A 55 -4.08 -10.76 6.48
C PRO A 55 -3.18 -11.99 6.52
N LEU A 56 -2.44 -12.29 5.43
CA LEU A 56 -1.50 -13.40 5.44
C LEU A 56 -0.34 -13.14 6.40
N ASN A 57 0.19 -11.92 6.41
CA ASN A 57 1.22 -11.51 7.37
C ASN A 57 0.69 -11.50 8.81
N ASN A 58 -0.59 -11.13 9.02
CA ASN A 58 -1.24 -11.26 10.34
C ASN A 58 -1.29 -12.71 10.82
N LEU A 59 -1.64 -13.62 9.93
CA LEU A 59 -1.68 -15.05 10.24
C LEU A 59 -0.29 -15.57 10.63
N ILE A 60 0.75 -15.22 9.87
CA ILE A 60 2.14 -15.62 10.13
C ILE A 60 2.64 -15.02 11.45
N TYR A 61 2.34 -13.75 11.70
CA TYR A 61 2.71 -13.10 12.96
C TYR A 61 2.10 -13.84 14.16
N ASN A 62 0.81 -14.07 14.14
CA ASN A 62 0.12 -14.72 15.25
C ASN A 62 0.46 -16.22 15.40
N SER A 63 0.86 -16.91 14.32
CA SER A 63 1.13 -18.36 14.33
C SER A 63 2.60 -18.69 14.61
N ILE A 64 3.53 -17.81 14.27
CA ILE A 64 4.97 -18.14 14.26
C ILE A 64 5.81 -17.09 15.01
N LEU A 65 5.55 -15.80 14.83
CA LEU A 65 6.43 -14.73 15.30
C LEU A 65 6.09 -14.23 16.70
N LYS A 66 4.83 -14.29 17.11
CA LYS A 66 4.39 -13.79 18.41
C LYS A 66 5.02 -14.62 19.54
N GLU A 67 5.39 -13.97 20.62
CA GLU A 67 5.91 -14.63 21.82
C GLU A 67 4.96 -15.74 22.30
N GLY A 68 5.49 -16.95 22.50
CA GLY A 68 4.70 -18.12 22.87
C GLY A 68 3.96 -18.82 21.72
N ALA A 69 4.02 -18.32 20.50
CA ALA A 69 3.40 -18.99 19.35
C ALA A 69 4.04 -20.36 19.06
N LEU A 70 5.33 -20.52 19.35
CA LEU A 70 6.07 -21.78 19.17
C LEU A 70 6.03 -22.72 20.40
N ALA A 71 5.18 -22.46 21.37
CA ALA A 71 5.02 -23.35 22.54
C ALA A 71 4.69 -24.80 22.15
N TRP A 72 3.97 -25.00 21.03
CA TRP A 72 3.68 -26.32 20.47
C TRP A 72 4.91 -27.04 19.90
N ALA A 73 5.95 -26.31 19.52
CA ALA A 73 7.22 -26.84 18.98
C ALA A 73 8.29 -27.03 20.08
N GLY A 74 7.98 -26.75 21.36
CA GLY A 74 8.89 -26.91 22.47
C GLY A 74 9.90 -25.81 22.69
N LEU A 75 9.71 -24.64 22.07
CA LEU A 75 10.57 -23.46 22.15
C LEU A 75 9.77 -22.24 22.66
N PRO A 76 9.32 -22.21 23.92
CA PRO A 76 8.46 -21.14 24.44
C PRO A 76 9.17 -19.78 24.55
N ASP A 77 10.50 -19.76 24.66
CA ASP A 77 11.31 -18.53 24.86
C ASP A 77 11.94 -17.99 23.57
N ALA A 78 11.61 -18.58 22.40
CA ALA A 78 12.15 -18.12 21.13
C ALA A 78 11.39 -16.86 20.67
N ASN A 79 12.03 -15.69 20.84
CA ASN A 79 11.54 -14.42 20.28
C ASN A 79 12.06 -14.28 18.85
N LEU A 80 11.16 -14.48 17.88
CA LEU A 80 11.44 -14.39 16.44
C LEU A 80 10.98 -13.07 15.84
N GLU A 81 10.63 -12.08 16.66
CA GLU A 81 10.11 -10.79 16.22
C GLU A 81 11.08 -10.05 15.27
N PHE A 82 12.39 -10.21 15.49
CA PHE A 82 13.42 -9.62 14.62
C PHE A 82 13.45 -10.21 13.21
N VAL A 83 12.96 -11.45 13.03
CA VAL A 83 12.84 -12.10 11.70
C VAL A 83 11.56 -11.66 10.98
N GLY A 84 10.65 -10.98 11.68
CA GLY A 84 9.35 -10.55 11.19
C GLY A 84 9.46 -9.75 9.89
N LEU A 85 10.34 -8.75 9.86
CA LEU A 85 10.53 -7.89 8.70
C LEU A 85 10.90 -8.70 7.44
N ILE A 86 11.83 -9.65 7.57
CA ILE A 86 12.27 -10.50 6.47
C ILE A 86 11.14 -11.43 6.03
N SER A 87 10.40 -11.99 6.98
CA SER A 87 9.22 -12.83 6.70
C SER A 87 8.17 -12.07 5.91
N TYR A 88 7.84 -10.83 6.30
CA TYR A 88 6.81 -10.04 5.61
C TYR A 88 7.23 -9.70 4.18
N ILE A 89 8.49 -9.31 3.97
CA ILE A 89 9.01 -9.07 2.63
C ILE A 89 8.96 -10.34 1.78
N GLY A 90 9.32 -11.50 2.34
CA GLY A 90 9.24 -12.79 1.67
C GLY A 90 7.82 -13.17 1.24
N VAL A 91 6.84 -12.95 2.10
CA VAL A 91 5.42 -13.19 1.81
C VAL A 91 4.91 -12.25 0.72
N ILE A 92 5.27 -10.96 0.79
CA ILE A 92 4.90 -9.97 -0.23
C ILE A 92 5.51 -10.37 -1.57
N ALA A 93 6.78 -10.74 -1.59
CA ALA A 93 7.46 -11.19 -2.80
C ALA A 93 6.78 -12.43 -3.43
N ALA A 94 6.44 -13.43 -2.62
CA ALA A 94 5.74 -14.62 -3.09
C ALA A 94 4.35 -14.30 -3.65
N ALA A 95 3.58 -13.45 -2.97
CA ALA A 95 2.25 -13.03 -3.41
C ALA A 95 2.29 -12.25 -4.73
N VAL A 96 3.25 -11.33 -4.87
CA VAL A 96 3.43 -10.56 -6.12
C VAL A 96 3.88 -11.47 -7.26
N GLN A 97 4.77 -12.43 -7.01
CA GLN A 97 5.20 -13.39 -8.03
C GLN A 97 4.03 -14.25 -8.54
N ILE A 98 3.15 -14.69 -7.66
CA ILE A 98 1.93 -15.40 -8.05
C ILE A 98 1.01 -14.49 -8.87
N LEU A 99 0.84 -13.24 -8.45
CA LEU A 99 0.04 -12.26 -9.19
C LEU A 99 0.63 -11.99 -10.58
N GLU A 100 1.95 -11.88 -10.69
CA GLU A 100 2.65 -11.67 -11.96
C GLU A 100 2.38 -12.82 -12.93
N MET A 101 2.55 -14.07 -12.48
CA MET A 101 2.25 -15.25 -13.28
C MET A 101 0.77 -15.31 -13.70
N PHE A 102 -0.14 -14.90 -12.83
CA PHE A 102 -1.56 -14.83 -13.12
C PHE A 102 -1.87 -13.77 -14.19
N LEU A 103 -1.30 -12.57 -14.05
CA LEU A 103 -1.51 -11.47 -15.02
C LEU A 103 -0.92 -11.78 -16.38
N ASP A 104 0.26 -12.39 -16.44
CA ASP A 104 0.89 -12.81 -17.71
C ASP A 104 -0.01 -13.79 -18.48
N ARG A 105 -0.64 -14.71 -17.79
CA ARG A 105 -1.48 -15.74 -18.41
C ARG A 105 -2.89 -15.27 -18.77
N PHE A 106 -3.54 -14.49 -17.90
CA PHE A 106 -4.97 -14.16 -18.04
C PHE A 106 -5.22 -12.74 -18.57
N VAL A 107 -4.34 -11.79 -18.32
CA VAL A 107 -4.50 -10.38 -18.69
C VAL A 107 -3.20 -9.81 -19.28
N PRO A 108 -2.71 -10.34 -20.42
CA PRO A 108 -1.43 -9.92 -21.00
C PRO A 108 -1.40 -8.44 -21.39
N ALA A 109 -2.54 -7.83 -21.68
CA ALA A 109 -2.63 -6.40 -21.97
C ALA A 109 -2.24 -5.53 -20.75
N LEU A 110 -2.70 -5.90 -19.55
CA LEU A 110 -2.36 -5.23 -18.31
C LEU A 110 -0.91 -5.55 -17.90
N TYR A 111 -0.49 -6.80 -18.09
CA TYR A 111 0.90 -7.22 -17.85
C TYR A 111 1.88 -6.38 -18.69
N ASN A 112 1.64 -6.21 -19.98
CA ASN A 112 2.49 -5.39 -20.85
C ASN A 112 2.41 -3.88 -20.52
N ALA A 113 1.26 -3.39 -20.07
CA ALA A 113 1.10 -2.00 -19.65
C ALA A 113 1.83 -1.67 -18.34
N LEU A 114 1.81 -2.59 -17.39
CA LEU A 114 2.53 -2.47 -16.12
C LEU A 114 4.03 -2.81 -16.27
N GLY A 115 4.38 -3.78 -17.13
CA GLY A 115 5.74 -4.12 -17.54
C GLY A 115 6.75 -4.18 -16.38
N VAL A 116 7.77 -3.32 -16.48
CA VAL A 116 8.87 -3.22 -15.49
C VAL A 116 8.38 -2.77 -14.09
N PHE A 117 7.16 -2.25 -13.97
CA PHE A 117 6.63 -1.74 -12.70
C PHE A 117 6.05 -2.84 -11.79
N LEU A 118 5.76 -4.04 -12.31
CA LEU A 118 5.30 -5.15 -11.49
C LEU A 118 6.31 -5.56 -10.40
N PRO A 119 7.61 -5.76 -10.69
CA PRO A 119 8.61 -6.01 -9.66
C PRO A 119 8.73 -4.89 -8.61
N LEU A 120 8.42 -3.64 -8.98
CA LEU A 120 8.39 -2.51 -8.05
C LEU A 120 7.26 -2.61 -7.01
N ILE A 121 6.22 -3.40 -7.27
CA ILE A 121 5.18 -3.68 -6.28
C ILE A 121 5.73 -4.53 -5.14
N THR A 122 6.62 -5.47 -5.44
CA THR A 122 7.26 -6.36 -4.45
C THR A 122 8.03 -5.58 -3.38
N VAL A 123 8.75 -4.54 -3.78
CA VAL A 123 9.54 -3.68 -2.88
C VAL A 123 8.80 -2.39 -2.51
N ASN A 124 7.48 -2.36 -2.66
CA ASN A 124 6.69 -1.18 -2.35
C ASN A 124 6.56 -0.98 -0.84
N CYS A 125 7.14 0.12 -0.36
CA CYS A 125 7.12 0.47 1.06
C CYS A 125 5.69 0.65 1.61
N ALA A 126 4.70 0.97 0.78
CA ALA A 126 3.31 1.11 1.23
C ALA A 126 2.73 -0.25 1.66
N ILE A 127 3.01 -1.33 0.91
CA ILE A 127 2.52 -2.68 1.22
C ILE A 127 3.21 -3.22 2.47
N LEU A 128 4.54 -3.02 2.56
CA LEU A 128 5.30 -3.37 3.76
C LEU A 128 4.83 -2.56 4.97
N GLY A 129 4.63 -1.25 4.80
CA GLY A 129 4.14 -0.36 5.84
C GLY A 129 2.75 -0.75 6.32
N ALA A 130 1.83 -1.12 5.42
CA ALA A 130 0.51 -1.64 5.80
C ALA A 130 0.62 -2.90 6.68
N SER A 131 1.56 -3.80 6.37
CA SER A 131 1.80 -5.00 7.19
C SER A 131 2.38 -4.66 8.56
N LEU A 132 3.28 -3.68 8.65
CA LEU A 132 3.88 -3.24 9.92
C LEU A 132 2.86 -2.51 10.80
N PHE A 133 2.10 -1.57 10.25
CA PHE A 133 1.05 -0.86 11.00
C PHE A 133 -0.08 -1.77 11.46
N MET A 134 -0.40 -2.81 10.72
CA MET A 134 -1.36 -3.84 11.12
C MET A 134 -0.90 -4.54 12.42
N ILE A 135 0.40 -4.81 12.56
CA ILE A 135 0.97 -5.42 13.76
C ILE A 135 1.02 -4.42 14.91
N GLU A 136 1.48 -3.18 14.65
CA GLU A 136 1.55 -2.11 15.65
C GLU A 136 0.17 -1.83 16.28
N LYS A 137 -0.89 -1.92 15.49
CA LYS A 137 -2.28 -1.77 15.95
C LYS A 137 -2.89 -3.03 16.57
N ASP A 138 -2.15 -4.15 16.62
CA ASP A 138 -2.60 -5.46 17.11
C ASP A 138 -3.97 -5.87 16.54
N LEU A 139 -4.16 -5.68 15.23
CA LEU A 139 -5.42 -5.94 14.56
C LEU A 139 -5.70 -7.45 14.47
N ARG A 140 -6.97 -7.81 14.71
CA ARG A 140 -7.45 -9.17 14.51
C ARG A 140 -7.49 -9.52 13.02
N PHE A 141 -7.53 -10.80 12.69
CA PHE A 141 -7.56 -11.28 11.30
C PHE A 141 -8.66 -10.60 10.45
N GLY A 142 -9.89 -10.49 10.96
CA GLY A 142 -10.98 -9.80 10.24
C GLY A 142 -10.73 -8.31 10.03
N GLU A 143 -10.15 -7.64 11.03
CA GLU A 143 -9.79 -6.23 10.97
C GLU A 143 -8.61 -6.00 10.01
N SER A 144 -7.66 -6.92 9.95
CA SER A 144 -6.52 -6.86 9.03
C SER A 144 -6.94 -6.97 7.56
N VAL A 145 -7.99 -7.74 7.26
CA VAL A 145 -8.57 -7.80 5.90
C VAL A 145 -9.13 -6.43 5.49
N VAL A 146 -9.93 -5.83 6.35
CA VAL A 146 -10.55 -4.52 6.08
C VAL A 146 -9.49 -3.41 6.02
N TYR A 147 -8.51 -3.48 6.91
CA TYR A 147 -7.38 -2.55 6.93
C TYR A 147 -6.54 -2.66 5.65
N GLY A 148 -6.19 -3.86 5.20
CA GLY A 148 -5.46 -4.09 3.96
C GLY A 148 -6.20 -3.58 2.73
N LEU A 149 -7.53 -3.80 2.67
CA LEU A 149 -8.38 -3.25 1.63
C LEU A 149 -8.40 -1.72 1.68
N GLY A 150 -8.58 -1.12 2.86
CA GLY A 150 -8.56 0.33 3.05
C GLY A 150 -7.24 0.97 2.65
N ALA A 151 -6.12 0.38 3.07
CA ALA A 151 -4.78 0.83 2.73
C ALA A 151 -4.52 0.81 1.21
N GLY A 152 -4.91 -0.28 0.55
CA GLY A 152 -4.81 -0.41 -0.91
C GLY A 152 -5.67 0.62 -1.65
N VAL A 153 -6.93 0.77 -1.25
CA VAL A 153 -7.87 1.74 -1.85
C VAL A 153 -7.39 3.18 -1.63
N GLY A 154 -6.96 3.52 -0.43
CA GLY A 154 -6.44 4.85 -0.11
C GLY A 154 -5.22 5.20 -0.96
N TRP A 155 -4.28 4.27 -1.10
CA TRP A 155 -3.09 4.45 -1.95
C TRP A 155 -3.46 4.56 -3.44
N ALA A 156 -4.38 3.71 -3.93
CA ALA A 156 -4.85 3.74 -5.31
C ALA A 156 -5.58 5.04 -5.65
N MET A 157 -6.44 5.52 -4.75
CA MET A 157 -7.12 6.80 -4.92
C MET A 157 -6.12 7.96 -5.01
N ALA A 158 -5.14 7.99 -4.14
CA ALA A 158 -4.13 9.03 -4.11
C ALA A 158 -3.32 9.08 -5.42
N ILE A 159 -2.88 7.92 -5.96
CA ILE A 159 -2.09 7.91 -7.21
C ILE A 159 -2.91 8.30 -8.43
N VAL A 160 -4.19 7.93 -8.49
CA VAL A 160 -5.09 8.32 -9.58
C VAL A 160 -5.33 9.84 -9.57
N VAL A 161 -5.56 10.42 -8.40
CA VAL A 161 -5.70 11.88 -8.23
C VAL A 161 -4.44 12.59 -8.67
N LEU A 162 -3.26 12.12 -8.24
CA LEU A 162 -1.98 12.70 -8.65
C LEU A 162 -1.79 12.61 -10.18
N ALA A 163 -2.11 11.47 -10.78
CA ALA A 163 -2.01 11.27 -12.22
C ALA A 163 -2.92 12.25 -13.00
N GLY A 164 -4.16 12.44 -12.53
CA GLY A 164 -5.09 13.41 -13.10
C GLY A 164 -4.59 14.86 -13.02
N ILE A 165 -4.02 15.25 -11.88
CA ILE A 165 -3.42 16.58 -11.70
C ILE A 165 -2.23 16.75 -12.64
N ARG A 166 -1.33 15.75 -12.70
CA ARG A 166 -0.14 15.81 -13.58
C ARG A 166 -0.50 15.86 -15.06
N GLU A 167 -1.57 15.21 -15.47
CA GLU A 167 -2.02 15.26 -16.85
C GLU A 167 -2.55 16.65 -17.23
N LYS A 168 -3.29 17.31 -16.35
CA LYS A 168 -3.71 18.71 -16.53
C LYS A 168 -2.54 19.70 -16.55
N LEU A 169 -1.52 19.46 -15.74
CA LEU A 169 -0.34 20.33 -15.66
C LEU A 169 0.52 20.31 -16.92
N LYS A 170 0.39 19.33 -17.80
CA LYS A 170 1.06 19.33 -19.11
C LYS A 170 0.66 20.51 -20.00
N TYR A 171 -0.51 21.07 -19.76
CA TYR A 171 -1.06 22.21 -20.51
C TYR A 171 -0.83 23.56 -19.80
N SER A 172 -0.15 23.57 -18.66
CA SER A 172 0.14 24.75 -17.85
C SER A 172 1.55 25.24 -18.10
N ASP A 173 1.74 26.55 -18.07
CA ASP A 173 3.02 27.22 -18.21
C ASP A 173 3.79 27.14 -16.88
N ILE A 174 4.69 26.17 -16.76
CA ILE A 174 5.48 25.92 -15.55
C ILE A 174 6.91 26.41 -15.79
N PRO A 175 7.50 27.19 -14.87
CA PRO A 175 8.89 27.61 -14.96
C PRO A 175 9.84 26.41 -15.09
N ASP A 176 10.86 26.53 -15.97
CA ASP A 176 11.78 25.43 -16.30
C ASP A 176 12.47 24.80 -15.08
N GLY A 177 12.76 25.57 -14.04
CA GLY A 177 13.36 25.05 -12.81
C GLY A 177 12.46 24.19 -11.94
N LEU A 178 11.14 24.20 -12.16
CA LEU A 178 10.14 23.43 -11.42
C LEU A 178 9.53 22.31 -12.26
N GLN A 179 9.86 22.25 -13.55
CA GLN A 179 9.33 21.20 -14.42
C GLN A 179 9.76 19.81 -13.97
N GLY A 180 8.82 18.85 -14.05
CA GLY A 180 9.07 17.44 -13.77
C GLY A 180 8.92 17.05 -12.31
N LEU A 181 10.03 16.64 -11.67
CA LEU A 181 10.02 16.04 -10.33
C LEU A 181 9.67 17.07 -9.24
N GLY A 182 10.18 18.32 -9.37
CA GLY A 182 9.94 19.38 -8.40
C GLY A 182 8.46 19.72 -8.26
N MET A 183 7.77 19.91 -9.39
CA MET A 183 6.33 20.17 -9.39
C MET A 183 5.54 18.99 -8.82
N THR A 184 5.98 17.75 -9.11
CA THR A 184 5.31 16.55 -8.56
C THR A 184 5.37 16.53 -7.04
N PHE A 185 6.53 16.83 -6.44
CA PHE A 185 6.67 16.90 -4.98
C PHE A 185 5.83 18.02 -4.36
N LEU A 186 5.78 19.20 -4.99
CA LEU A 186 4.91 20.29 -4.53
C LEU A 186 3.44 19.89 -4.51
N ILE A 187 2.98 19.23 -5.57
CA ILE A 187 1.59 18.75 -5.66
C ILE A 187 1.30 17.72 -4.58
N VAL A 188 2.19 16.75 -4.39
CA VAL A 188 2.03 15.73 -3.34
C VAL A 188 1.99 16.36 -1.96
N GLY A 189 2.84 17.36 -1.70
CA GLY A 189 2.80 18.13 -0.46
C GLY A 189 1.46 18.86 -0.25
N LEU A 190 0.94 19.53 -1.28
CA LEU A 190 -0.37 20.17 -1.23
C LEU A 190 -1.52 19.17 -1.05
N MET A 191 -1.45 18.01 -1.71
CA MET A 191 -2.43 16.93 -1.52
C MET A 191 -2.39 16.41 -0.07
N SER A 192 -1.20 16.26 0.51
CA SER A 192 -1.04 15.85 1.90
C SER A 192 -1.69 16.85 2.87
N PHE A 193 -1.49 18.16 2.67
CA PHE A 193 -2.19 19.18 3.45
C PHE A 193 -3.71 19.07 3.33
N GLY A 194 -4.22 18.81 2.12
CA GLY A 194 -5.64 18.59 1.89
C GLY A 194 -6.17 17.38 2.69
N PHE A 195 -5.40 16.29 2.72
CA PHE A 195 -5.78 15.08 3.48
C PHE A 195 -5.64 15.24 4.99
N MET A 196 -4.70 16.04 5.47
CA MET A 196 -4.58 16.36 6.89
C MET A 196 -5.81 17.08 7.47
N SER A 197 -6.59 17.76 6.63
CA SER A 197 -7.84 18.38 7.07
C SER A 197 -8.88 17.37 7.56
N PHE A 198 -8.82 16.12 7.07
CA PHE A 198 -9.64 15.02 7.57
C PHE A 198 -9.19 14.48 8.91
N GLY A 199 -7.93 14.67 9.31
CA GLY A 199 -7.38 14.21 10.59
C GLY A 199 -7.97 14.89 11.83
N GLY A 200 -8.71 15.99 11.66
CA GLY A 200 -9.45 16.66 12.73
C GLY A 200 -10.85 16.07 13.00
N ILE A 201 -11.28 15.10 12.20
CA ILE A 201 -12.58 14.45 12.34
C ILE A 201 -12.37 13.20 13.18
N SER A 202 -12.71 13.27 14.48
CA SER A 202 -12.79 12.09 15.34
C SER A 202 -14.06 11.30 14.96
N LEU A 203 -13.89 10.18 14.29
CA LEU A 203 -14.93 9.18 14.00
C LEU A 203 -15.03 8.16 15.14
#